data_ec702eed3bf6b7bffb30c1b342ec46e2
#
_entry.id   ec702eed3bf6b7bffb30c1b342ec46e2
#
_cell.length_a   1.000
_cell.length_b   1.000
_cell.length_c   1.000
_cell.angle_alpha   90.00
_cell.angle_beta   90.00
_cell.angle_gamma   90.00
#
_symmetry.space_group_name_H-M   'P 1'
#
loop_
_entity.id
_entity.type
_entity.pdbx_description
1 polymer ?
#
loop_
_entity_poly.entity_id
_entity_poly.type
_entity_poly.pdbx_seq_one_letter_code
_entity_poly.pdbx_strand_id
1 'polypeptide(L)'
;VGFALITLSLIFCFYKKSVAVPFNLRWRIWIMGLFSQGLPFFFLFYGEQHISAGLAGILNGTVPIWTLLFSLISPQTRNFSFSKCIGLLVGLFGICIIFGPLLRFDSTYSAFLGTLSLLLMAICYSVGNLLNQRMLSGQTRLDFFANIYHQHWASLIFLTFTSLLFEHWPSSYLLFHTPIIWAASLYMGIFSTALAWIIYYYLIREWDAVRASTVMYIVPIMALLWDFVFFHNRPQWSEVIGVVTILLGVLIIQW
;
A
#
# COMPACT_ATOMS: atom_id res chain seq x y z
N VAL A 1 -10.12 3.59 6.90
CA VAL A 1 -10.78 2.33 6.50
C VAL A 1 -12.30 2.41 6.66
N GLY A 2 -12.85 2.96 7.77
CA GLY A 2 -14.30 3.08 7.98
C GLY A 2 -15.02 3.83 6.85
N PHE A 3 -14.56 5.02 6.48
CA PHE A 3 -15.10 5.77 5.35
C PHE A 3 -14.97 5.03 4.01
N ALA A 4 -13.89 4.27 3.83
CA ALA A 4 -13.73 3.43 2.66
C ALA A 4 -14.81 2.34 2.58
N LEU A 5 -15.13 1.70 3.69
CA LEU A 5 -16.23 0.71 3.74
C LEU A 5 -17.59 1.32 3.43
N ILE A 6 -17.89 2.51 3.95
CA ILE A 6 -19.12 3.24 3.62
C ILE A 6 -19.17 3.50 2.10
N THR A 7 -18.08 4.01 1.52
CA THR A 7 -17.97 4.28 0.08
C THR A 7 -18.17 3.01 -0.74
N LEU A 8 -17.49 1.92 -0.39
CA LEU A 8 -17.64 0.63 -1.06
C LEU A 8 -19.07 0.09 -0.95
N SER A 9 -19.70 0.21 0.24
CA SER A 9 -21.09 -0.21 0.44
C SER A 9 -22.06 0.56 -0.47
N LEU A 10 -21.86 1.87 -0.60
CA LEU A 10 -22.65 2.71 -1.51
C LEU A 10 -22.45 2.30 -2.98
N ILE A 11 -21.19 2.14 -3.41
CA ILE A 11 -20.86 1.71 -4.77
C ILE A 11 -21.52 0.35 -5.08
N PHE A 12 -21.42 -0.63 -4.18
CA PHE A 12 -21.95 -1.97 -4.41
C PHE A 12 -23.48 -2.01 -4.38
N CYS A 13 -24.10 -1.17 -3.55
CA CYS A 13 -25.55 -0.99 -3.54
C CYS A 13 -26.04 -0.41 -4.87
N PHE A 14 -25.41 0.64 -5.38
CA PHE A 14 -25.73 1.26 -6.67
C PHE A 14 -25.58 0.29 -7.85
N TYR A 15 -24.48 -0.44 -7.90
CA TYR A 15 -24.20 -1.39 -8.98
C TYR A 15 -24.84 -2.77 -8.76
N LYS A 16 -25.64 -2.96 -7.72
CA LYS A 16 -26.29 -4.24 -7.35
C LYS A 16 -25.32 -5.42 -7.32
N LYS A 17 -24.10 -5.20 -6.85
CA LYS A 17 -23.07 -6.24 -6.77
C LYS A 17 -23.27 -7.07 -5.51
N SER A 18 -23.20 -8.39 -5.67
CA SER A 18 -23.25 -9.31 -4.53
C SER A 18 -21.91 -9.28 -3.78
N VAL A 19 -21.98 -9.16 -2.47
CA VAL A 19 -20.83 -9.31 -1.56
C VAL A 19 -20.84 -10.64 -0.82
N ALA A 20 -21.70 -11.57 -1.26
CA ALA A 20 -21.83 -12.88 -0.64
C ALA A 20 -20.58 -13.73 -0.93
N VAL A 21 -20.04 -14.33 0.13
CA VAL A 21 -18.90 -15.24 0.07
C VAL A 21 -19.26 -16.54 0.78
N PRO A 22 -18.95 -17.70 0.19
CA PRO A 22 -19.08 -18.99 0.85
C PRO A 22 -18.36 -19.00 2.21
N PHE A 23 -18.98 -19.60 3.23
CA PHE A 23 -18.47 -19.58 4.59
C PHE A 23 -17.04 -20.14 4.70
N ASN A 24 -16.75 -21.19 3.95
CA ASN A 24 -15.42 -21.84 3.88
C ASN A 24 -14.32 -20.96 3.29
N LEU A 25 -14.65 -19.89 2.56
CA LEU A 25 -13.67 -18.96 1.98
C LEU A 25 -13.50 -17.68 2.81
N ARG A 26 -14.45 -17.36 3.70
CA ARG A 26 -14.41 -16.11 4.48
C ARG A 26 -13.11 -15.94 5.28
N TRP A 27 -12.69 -16.98 5.99
CA TRP A 27 -11.48 -16.92 6.81
C TRP A 27 -10.22 -16.65 5.98
N ARG A 28 -10.15 -17.18 4.74
CA ARG A 28 -9.03 -16.91 3.82
C ARG A 28 -9.00 -15.45 3.41
N ILE A 29 -10.15 -14.88 3.04
CA ILE A 29 -10.25 -13.46 2.67
C ILE A 29 -9.90 -12.57 3.86
N TRP A 30 -10.28 -12.95 5.07
CA TRP A 30 -9.96 -12.19 6.28
C TRP A 30 -8.46 -12.21 6.56
N ILE A 31 -7.78 -13.35 6.43
CA ILE A 31 -6.32 -13.42 6.50
C ILE A 31 -5.68 -12.56 5.42
N MET A 32 -6.19 -12.61 4.19
CA MET A 32 -5.71 -11.76 3.10
C MET A 32 -5.87 -10.27 3.46
N GLY A 33 -6.99 -9.86 4.02
CA GLY A 33 -7.23 -8.49 4.47
C GLY A 33 -6.26 -8.04 5.56
N LEU A 34 -5.90 -8.92 6.49
CA LEU A 34 -4.88 -8.65 7.49
C LEU A 34 -3.51 -8.37 6.84
N PHE A 35 -3.07 -9.22 5.91
CA PHE A 35 -1.78 -9.06 5.24
C PHE A 35 -1.76 -7.96 4.17
N SER A 36 -2.89 -7.66 3.53
CA SER A 36 -2.96 -6.64 2.49
C SER A 36 -3.14 -5.23 3.03
N GLN A 37 -3.76 -5.06 4.20
CA GLN A 37 -4.14 -3.76 4.72
C GLN A 37 -3.96 -3.62 6.23
N GLY A 38 -4.46 -4.58 7.04
CA GLY A 38 -4.47 -4.48 8.50
C GLY A 38 -3.07 -4.34 9.08
N LEU A 39 -2.25 -5.36 8.94
CA LEU A 39 -0.86 -5.38 9.42
C LEU A 39 0.01 -4.31 8.73
N PRO A 40 -0.05 -4.14 7.38
CA PRO A 40 0.73 -3.09 6.75
C PRO A 40 0.40 -1.69 7.26
N PHE A 41 -0.86 -1.32 7.44
CA PHE A 41 -1.23 -0.01 7.97
C PHE A 41 -0.78 0.17 9.42
N PHE A 42 -0.93 -0.86 10.24
CA PHE A 42 -0.43 -0.81 11.61
C PHE A 42 1.09 -0.54 11.66
N PHE A 43 1.87 -1.31 10.90
CA PHE A 43 3.32 -1.15 10.85
C PHE A 43 3.75 0.16 10.19
N LEU A 44 3.02 0.62 9.17
CA LEU A 44 3.27 1.90 8.51
C LEU A 44 3.12 3.06 9.49
N PHE A 45 1.97 3.18 10.13
CA PHE A 45 1.68 4.27 11.05
C PHE A 45 2.60 4.27 12.26
N TYR A 46 2.94 3.11 12.80
CA TYR A 46 3.91 3.00 13.87
C TYR A 46 5.32 3.43 13.41
N GLY A 47 5.76 2.95 12.25
CA GLY A 47 7.08 3.23 11.72
C GLY A 47 7.29 4.73 11.40
N GLU A 48 6.33 5.36 10.75
CA GLU A 48 6.39 6.78 10.35
C GLU A 48 6.46 7.75 11.55
N GLN A 49 6.06 7.33 12.75
CA GLN A 49 6.23 8.13 13.96
C GLN A 49 7.68 8.16 14.47
N HIS A 50 8.53 7.23 14.04
CA HIS A 50 9.85 7.00 14.63
C HIS A 50 11.01 7.22 13.67
N ILE A 51 10.76 7.36 12.36
CA ILE A 51 11.80 7.56 11.35
C ILE A 51 11.46 8.71 10.41
N SER A 52 12.47 9.19 9.67
CA SER A 52 12.27 10.26 8.69
C SER A 52 11.39 9.79 7.52
N ALA A 53 10.61 10.72 6.95
CA ALA A 53 9.78 10.45 5.77
C ALA A 53 10.60 9.95 4.56
N GLY A 54 11.86 10.39 4.43
CA GLY A 54 12.77 9.91 3.39
C GLY A 54 13.08 8.43 3.53
N LEU A 55 13.43 7.97 4.74
CA LEU A 55 13.68 6.55 5.01
C LEU A 55 12.39 5.72 4.85
N ALA A 56 11.25 6.23 5.31
CA ALA A 56 9.97 5.59 5.13
C ALA A 56 9.63 5.39 3.65
N GLY A 57 9.85 6.39 2.81
CA GLY A 57 9.65 6.31 1.36
C GLY A 57 10.52 5.25 0.68
N ILE A 58 11.80 5.16 1.06
CA ILE A 58 12.72 4.13 0.53
C ILE A 58 12.26 2.73 0.95
N LEU A 59 11.92 2.53 2.23
CA LEU A 59 11.48 1.23 2.73
C LEU A 59 10.16 0.79 2.09
N ASN A 60 9.22 1.71 1.89
CA ASN A 60 7.97 1.44 1.15
C ASN A 60 8.26 1.03 -0.31
N GLY A 61 9.24 1.66 -0.94
CA GLY A 61 9.72 1.28 -2.28
C GLY A 61 10.35 -0.11 -2.37
N THR A 62 10.62 -0.80 -1.27
CA THR A 62 11.10 -2.19 -1.30
C THR A 62 9.99 -3.21 -1.54
N VAL A 63 8.71 -2.85 -1.42
CA VAL A 63 7.55 -3.76 -1.59
C VAL A 63 7.61 -4.58 -2.88
N PRO A 64 7.89 -4.01 -4.07
CA PRO A 64 7.96 -4.80 -5.30
C PRO A 64 9.08 -5.85 -5.30
N ILE A 65 10.20 -5.55 -4.63
CA ILE A 65 11.34 -6.49 -4.51
C ILE A 65 10.93 -7.70 -3.65
N TRP A 66 10.31 -7.47 -2.50
CA TRP A 66 9.78 -8.55 -1.66
C TRP A 66 8.72 -9.36 -2.38
N THR A 67 7.84 -8.68 -3.15
CA THR A 67 6.81 -9.35 -3.96
C THR A 67 7.44 -10.27 -5.00
N LEU A 68 8.51 -9.83 -5.68
CA LEU A 68 9.25 -10.67 -6.62
C LEU A 68 9.89 -11.86 -5.89
N LEU A 69 10.63 -11.62 -4.80
CA LEU A 69 11.31 -12.69 -4.06
C LEU A 69 10.34 -13.77 -3.59
N PHE A 70 9.21 -13.38 -2.99
CA PHE A 70 8.21 -14.35 -2.53
C PHE A 70 7.44 -15.01 -3.69
N SER A 71 7.31 -14.36 -4.84
CA SER A 71 6.71 -14.98 -6.03
C SER A 71 7.50 -16.19 -6.52
N LEU A 72 8.83 -16.20 -6.32
CA LEU A 72 9.69 -17.29 -6.76
C LEU A 72 9.49 -18.58 -5.96
N ILE A 73 9.03 -18.47 -4.71
CA ILE A 73 8.82 -19.59 -3.80
C ILE A 73 7.55 -20.37 -4.20
N SER A 74 6.60 -19.72 -4.86
CA SER A 74 5.31 -20.31 -5.20
C SER A 74 5.18 -20.64 -6.68
N PRO A 75 4.95 -21.91 -7.05
CA PRO A 75 4.75 -22.30 -8.45
C PRO A 75 3.60 -21.56 -9.15
N GLN A 76 2.54 -21.20 -8.41
CA GLN A 76 1.34 -20.56 -8.96
C GLN A 76 1.53 -19.07 -9.25
N THR A 77 2.49 -18.42 -8.62
CA THR A 77 2.78 -16.99 -8.78
C THR A 77 4.15 -16.73 -9.39
N ARG A 78 4.90 -17.81 -9.68
CA ARG A 78 6.24 -17.73 -10.24
C ARG A 78 6.20 -17.11 -11.64
N ASN A 79 6.67 -15.90 -11.75
CA ASN A 79 6.77 -15.17 -13.00
C ASN A 79 8.12 -14.44 -13.04
N PHE A 80 9.21 -15.23 -13.06
CA PHE A 80 10.56 -14.69 -13.09
C PHE A 80 10.89 -14.17 -14.48
N SER A 81 11.38 -12.94 -14.54
CA SER A 81 12.00 -12.35 -15.72
C SER A 81 13.21 -11.54 -15.26
N PHE A 82 14.30 -11.66 -15.99
CA PHE A 82 15.50 -10.87 -15.74
C PHE A 82 15.23 -9.37 -15.89
N SER A 83 14.38 -9.00 -16.86
CA SER A 83 13.89 -7.61 -17.01
C SER A 83 13.21 -7.10 -15.75
N LYS A 84 12.37 -7.92 -15.11
CA LYS A 84 11.72 -7.52 -13.84
C LYS A 84 12.74 -7.24 -12.74
N CYS A 85 13.76 -8.10 -12.59
CA CYS A 85 14.82 -7.86 -11.61
C CYS A 85 15.56 -6.54 -11.85
N ILE A 86 16.00 -6.30 -13.09
CA ILE A 86 16.71 -5.07 -13.45
C ILE A 86 15.81 -3.87 -13.24
N GLY A 87 14.59 -3.91 -13.76
CA GLY A 87 13.66 -2.79 -13.65
C GLY A 87 13.30 -2.44 -12.20
N LEU A 88 13.14 -3.44 -11.32
CA LEU A 88 12.90 -3.23 -9.90
C LEU A 88 14.11 -2.57 -9.21
N LEU A 89 15.32 -3.01 -9.52
CA LEU A 89 16.54 -2.42 -8.95
C LEU A 89 16.74 -0.98 -9.44
N VAL A 90 16.52 -0.72 -10.73
CA VAL A 90 16.59 0.63 -11.32
C VAL A 90 15.53 1.54 -10.68
N GLY A 91 14.28 1.07 -10.52
CA GLY A 91 13.23 1.83 -9.87
C GLY A 91 13.54 2.15 -8.40
N LEU A 92 14.03 1.17 -7.63
CA LEU A 92 14.47 1.39 -6.25
C LEU A 92 15.62 2.38 -6.16
N PHE A 93 16.59 2.29 -7.08
CA PHE A 93 17.70 3.25 -7.15
C PHE A 93 17.20 4.67 -7.39
N GLY A 94 16.19 4.85 -8.27
CA GLY A 94 15.53 6.14 -8.46
C GLY A 94 14.84 6.68 -7.20
N ILE A 95 14.20 5.83 -6.41
CA ILE A 95 13.64 6.19 -5.09
C ILE A 95 14.76 6.63 -4.14
N CYS A 96 15.88 5.92 -4.12
CA CYS A 96 17.03 6.30 -3.30
C CYS A 96 17.63 7.66 -3.72
N ILE A 97 17.60 8.02 -5.00
CA ILE A 97 18.04 9.34 -5.47
C ILE A 97 17.10 10.45 -4.95
N ILE A 98 15.77 10.22 -4.98
CA ILE A 98 14.78 11.22 -4.49
C ILE A 98 14.93 11.42 -2.99
N PHE A 99 14.88 10.34 -2.23
CA PHE A 99 14.83 10.40 -0.77
C PHE A 99 16.19 10.38 -0.08
N GLY A 100 17.26 10.07 -0.81
CA GLY A 100 18.63 10.03 -0.26
C GLY A 100 19.04 11.31 0.49
N PRO A 101 18.79 12.51 -0.07
CA PRO A 101 19.10 13.77 0.61
C PRO A 101 18.29 13.99 1.91
N LEU A 102 17.16 13.34 2.05
CA LEU A 102 16.27 13.41 3.22
C LEU A 102 16.58 12.33 4.26
N LEU A 103 17.55 11.45 3.99
CA LEU A 103 17.92 10.40 4.92
C LEU A 103 18.53 11.01 6.18
N ARG A 104 17.89 10.75 7.31
CA ARG A 104 18.45 11.00 8.64
C ARG A 104 18.46 9.66 9.37
N PHE A 105 19.68 9.20 9.67
CA PHE A 105 19.87 8.00 10.47
C PHE A 105 19.95 8.42 11.94
N ASP A 106 18.92 8.09 12.67
CA ASP A 106 18.92 8.18 14.12
C ASP A 106 19.28 6.80 14.69
N SER A 107 20.25 6.75 15.58
CA SER A 107 20.71 5.52 16.24
C SER A 107 19.91 5.15 17.49
N THR A 108 18.76 5.77 17.69
CA THR A 108 17.88 5.46 18.81
C THR A 108 17.21 4.10 18.66
N TYR A 109 16.89 3.47 19.78
CA TYR A 109 16.13 2.22 19.79
C TYR A 109 14.75 2.37 19.11
N SER A 110 14.11 3.52 19.27
CA SER A 110 12.83 3.83 18.60
C SER A 110 12.95 3.89 17.08
N ALA A 111 14.03 4.50 16.54
CA ALA A 111 14.29 4.52 15.11
C ALA A 111 14.56 3.12 14.53
N PHE A 112 15.25 2.26 15.29
CA PHE A 112 15.42 0.86 14.91
C PHE A 112 14.07 0.13 14.83
N LEU A 113 13.19 0.29 15.83
CA LEU A 113 11.84 -0.29 15.81
C LEU A 113 10.98 0.27 14.67
N GLY A 114 11.09 1.58 14.39
CA GLY A 114 10.42 2.21 13.25
C GLY A 114 10.86 1.62 11.91
N THR A 115 12.16 1.45 11.72
CA THR A 115 12.74 0.82 10.52
C THR A 115 12.27 -0.63 10.36
N LEU A 116 12.33 -1.41 11.45
CA LEU A 116 11.86 -2.80 11.46
C LEU A 116 10.36 -2.89 11.12
N SER A 117 9.56 -1.99 11.68
CA SER A 117 8.12 -1.93 11.37
C SER A 117 7.85 -1.70 9.89
N LEU A 118 8.56 -0.78 9.24
CA LEU A 118 8.36 -0.54 7.80
C LEU A 118 8.88 -1.68 6.93
N LEU A 119 9.91 -2.40 7.34
CA LEU A 119 10.30 -3.64 6.66
C LEU A 119 9.21 -4.72 6.79
N LEU A 120 8.65 -4.89 7.98
CA LEU A 120 7.53 -5.81 8.21
C LEU A 120 6.29 -5.41 7.41
N MET A 121 5.99 -4.11 7.31
CA MET A 121 4.96 -3.56 6.43
C MET A 121 5.18 -4.01 4.98
N ALA A 122 6.39 -3.82 4.41
CA ALA A 122 6.70 -4.19 3.04
C ALA A 122 6.57 -5.71 2.80
N ILE A 123 6.99 -6.52 3.76
CA ILE A 123 6.82 -7.98 3.73
C ILE A 123 5.34 -8.36 3.75
N CYS A 124 4.54 -7.78 4.65
CA CYS A 124 3.12 -8.05 4.75
C CYS A 124 2.37 -7.66 3.46
N TYR A 125 2.62 -6.48 2.91
CA TYR A 125 2.06 -6.08 1.61
C TYR A 125 2.39 -7.08 0.51
N SER A 126 3.64 -7.53 0.45
CA SER A 126 4.09 -8.48 -0.57
C SER A 126 3.38 -9.83 -0.47
N VAL A 127 3.23 -10.34 0.75
CA VAL A 127 2.44 -11.56 1.00
C VAL A 127 0.98 -11.35 0.61
N GLY A 128 0.37 -10.23 1.01
CA GLY A 128 -1.00 -9.86 0.65
C GLY A 128 -1.22 -9.78 -0.86
N ASN A 129 -0.29 -9.17 -1.61
CA ASN A 129 -0.33 -9.07 -3.06
C ASN A 129 -0.35 -10.44 -3.73
N LEU A 130 0.50 -11.36 -3.30
CA LEU A 130 0.57 -12.73 -3.84
C LEU A 130 -0.66 -13.56 -3.49
N LEU A 131 -1.19 -13.42 -2.28
CA LEU A 131 -2.44 -14.07 -1.89
C LEU A 131 -3.60 -13.57 -2.75
N ASN A 132 -3.69 -12.26 -2.98
CA ASN A 132 -4.70 -11.66 -3.86
C ASN A 132 -4.55 -12.14 -5.30
N GLN A 133 -3.34 -12.20 -5.84
CA GLN A 133 -3.11 -12.75 -7.18
C GLN A 133 -3.65 -14.17 -7.30
N ARG A 134 -3.34 -15.06 -6.35
CA ARG A 134 -3.83 -16.45 -6.36
C ARG A 134 -5.35 -16.56 -6.34
N MET A 135 -6.01 -15.73 -5.55
CA MET A 135 -7.46 -15.79 -5.36
C MET A 135 -8.24 -15.09 -6.47
N LEU A 136 -7.66 -14.06 -7.09
CA LEU A 136 -8.34 -13.29 -8.14
C LEU A 136 -8.10 -13.86 -9.54
N SER A 137 -6.95 -14.51 -9.79
CA SER A 137 -6.59 -15.10 -11.10
C SER A 137 -6.72 -16.62 -11.17
N GLY A 138 -6.94 -17.31 -10.04
CA GLY A 138 -7.03 -18.77 -9.97
C GLY A 138 -8.38 -19.35 -10.43
N GLN A 139 -8.47 -20.71 -10.46
CA GLN A 139 -9.69 -21.45 -10.83
C GLN A 139 -10.87 -21.18 -9.88
N THR A 140 -10.60 -20.89 -8.61
CA THR A 140 -11.61 -20.47 -7.61
C THR A 140 -11.75 -18.95 -7.62
N ARG A 141 -12.14 -18.39 -8.76
CA ARG A 141 -12.33 -16.93 -8.90
C ARG A 141 -13.33 -16.43 -7.86
N LEU A 142 -12.80 -15.79 -6.80
CA LEU A 142 -13.65 -15.01 -5.91
C LEU A 142 -14.23 -13.82 -6.67
N ASP A 143 -15.48 -13.48 -6.34
CA ASP A 143 -16.00 -12.20 -6.80
C ASP A 143 -15.09 -11.07 -6.35
N PHE A 144 -14.67 -10.26 -7.29
CA PHE A 144 -13.73 -9.17 -7.08
C PHE A 144 -14.23 -8.17 -6.01
N PHE A 145 -15.49 -7.82 -6.07
CA PHE A 145 -16.10 -6.85 -5.15
C PHE A 145 -16.26 -7.43 -3.75
N ALA A 146 -16.70 -8.70 -3.66
CA ALA A 146 -16.79 -9.39 -2.39
C ALA A 146 -15.42 -9.53 -1.71
N ASN A 147 -14.36 -9.80 -2.48
CA ASN A 147 -13.00 -9.88 -1.99
C ASN A 147 -12.56 -8.55 -1.35
N ILE A 148 -12.71 -7.41 -2.06
CA ILE A 148 -12.35 -6.09 -1.54
C ILE A 148 -13.12 -5.77 -0.25
N TYR A 149 -14.43 -5.96 -0.28
CA TYR A 149 -15.32 -5.61 0.81
C TYR A 149 -14.96 -6.35 2.10
N HIS A 150 -14.80 -7.67 2.03
CA HIS A 150 -14.47 -8.47 3.21
C HIS A 150 -13.06 -8.21 3.72
N GLN A 151 -12.08 -7.90 2.86
CA GLN A 151 -10.74 -7.52 3.31
C GLN A 151 -10.75 -6.19 4.07
N HIS A 152 -11.55 -5.20 3.62
CA HIS A 152 -11.68 -3.93 4.34
C HIS A 152 -12.36 -4.11 5.71
N TRP A 153 -13.34 -5.03 5.84
CA TRP A 153 -13.91 -5.38 7.14
C TRP A 153 -12.88 -6.01 8.08
N ALA A 154 -12.11 -6.98 7.59
CA ALA A 154 -11.05 -7.59 8.38
C ALA A 154 -10.03 -6.54 8.86
N SER A 155 -9.62 -5.65 7.97
CA SER A 155 -8.70 -4.56 8.28
C SER A 155 -9.29 -3.57 9.28
N LEU A 156 -10.57 -3.18 9.12
CA LEU A 156 -11.23 -2.27 10.06
C LEU A 156 -11.28 -2.85 11.47
N ILE A 157 -11.72 -4.10 11.60
CA ILE A 157 -11.80 -4.76 12.90
C ILE A 157 -10.43 -4.85 13.55
N PHE A 158 -9.40 -5.28 12.80
CA PHE A 158 -8.04 -5.37 13.30
C PHE A 158 -7.49 -4.02 13.74
N LEU A 159 -7.60 -2.97 12.90
CA LEU A 159 -7.08 -1.64 13.21
C LEU A 159 -7.86 -0.97 14.35
N THR A 160 -9.17 -1.18 14.45
CA THR A 160 -9.93 -0.70 15.60
C THR A 160 -9.47 -1.37 16.89
N PHE A 161 -9.26 -2.69 16.86
CA PHE A 161 -8.78 -3.43 18.03
C PHE A 161 -7.37 -2.98 18.46
N THR A 162 -6.45 -2.81 17.51
CA THR A 162 -5.08 -2.32 17.81
C THR A 162 -5.09 -0.87 18.29
N SER A 163 -5.92 0.00 17.72
CA SER A 163 -6.07 1.39 18.16
C SER A 163 -6.59 1.46 19.61
N LEU A 164 -7.58 0.65 19.95
CA LEU A 164 -8.09 0.57 21.33
C LEU A 164 -7.03 0.10 22.34
N LEU A 165 -6.07 -0.74 21.93
CA LEU A 165 -5.04 -1.28 22.83
C LEU A 165 -3.82 -0.37 22.97
N PHE A 166 -3.41 0.30 21.89
CA PHE A 166 -2.10 0.97 21.83
C PHE A 166 -2.17 2.49 21.68
N GLU A 167 -3.32 3.06 21.30
CA GLU A 167 -3.43 4.49 21.08
C GLU A 167 -4.12 5.20 22.24
N HIS A 168 -3.61 6.38 22.58
CA HIS A 168 -4.32 7.31 23.44
C HIS A 168 -5.31 8.12 22.60
N TRP A 169 -6.59 7.90 22.83
CA TRP A 169 -7.64 8.60 22.10
C TRP A 169 -7.59 10.10 22.38
N PRO A 170 -7.58 10.95 21.34
CA PRO A 170 -7.65 12.38 21.52
C PRO A 170 -8.96 12.75 22.21
N SER A 171 -8.95 13.85 22.96
CA SER A 171 -10.17 14.35 23.58
C SER A 171 -11.26 14.53 22.52
N SER A 172 -12.48 14.15 22.84
CA SER A 172 -13.64 14.29 21.94
C SER A 172 -13.81 15.73 21.43
N TYR A 173 -13.38 16.72 22.22
CA TYR A 173 -13.37 18.13 21.84
C TYR A 173 -12.58 18.39 20.53
N LEU A 174 -11.36 17.86 20.40
CA LEU A 174 -10.53 18.04 19.21
C LEU A 174 -11.18 17.41 17.96
N LEU A 175 -11.75 16.23 18.10
CA LEU A 175 -12.42 15.52 16.99
C LEU A 175 -13.61 16.32 16.46
N PHE A 176 -14.47 16.86 17.34
CA PHE A 176 -15.69 17.54 16.91
C PHE A 176 -15.48 18.99 16.45
N HIS A 177 -14.42 19.65 16.89
CA HIS A 177 -14.18 21.07 16.59
C HIS A 177 -13.18 21.32 15.45
N THR A 178 -12.67 20.28 14.80
CA THR A 178 -11.69 20.43 13.71
C THR A 178 -12.24 19.82 12.40
N PRO A 179 -13.08 20.55 11.64
CA PRO A 179 -13.73 20.02 10.43
C PRO A 179 -12.72 19.57 9.35
N ILE A 180 -11.52 20.13 9.33
CA ILE A 180 -10.46 19.72 8.40
C ILE A 180 -10.03 18.27 8.61
N ILE A 181 -10.05 17.75 9.85
CA ILE A 181 -9.73 16.34 10.15
C ILE A 181 -10.74 15.42 9.49
N TRP A 182 -12.03 15.77 9.57
CA TRP A 182 -13.10 15.00 8.94
C TRP A 182 -13.01 15.03 7.41
N ALA A 183 -12.76 16.24 6.84
CA ALA A 183 -12.60 16.40 5.39
C ALA A 183 -11.40 15.58 4.87
N ALA A 184 -10.25 15.65 5.54
CA ALA A 184 -9.07 14.87 5.20
C ALA A 184 -9.33 13.37 5.33
N SER A 185 -9.98 12.94 6.41
CA SER A 185 -10.31 11.52 6.63
C SER A 185 -11.30 10.97 5.60
N LEU A 186 -12.28 11.77 5.20
CA LEU A 186 -13.21 11.44 4.10
C LEU A 186 -12.47 11.32 2.77
N TYR A 187 -11.63 12.30 2.43
CA TYR A 187 -10.82 12.27 1.21
C TYR A 187 -9.95 11.01 1.16
N MET A 188 -9.20 10.73 2.22
CA MET A 188 -8.37 9.53 2.32
C MET A 188 -9.19 8.24 2.26
N GLY A 189 -10.35 8.19 2.89
CA GLY A 189 -11.24 7.03 2.86
C GLY A 189 -11.80 6.75 1.47
N ILE A 190 -12.25 7.78 0.77
CA ILE A 190 -12.87 7.64 -0.56
C ILE A 190 -11.81 7.38 -1.63
N PHE A 191 -10.85 8.30 -1.77
CA PHE A 191 -9.91 8.28 -2.90
C PHE A 191 -8.70 7.39 -2.63
N SER A 192 -8.01 7.60 -1.51
CA SER A 192 -6.75 6.89 -1.22
C SER A 192 -6.97 5.48 -0.67
N THR A 193 -8.19 5.14 -0.24
CA THR A 193 -8.47 3.78 0.24
C THR A 193 -9.48 3.07 -0.67
N ALA A 194 -10.75 3.48 -0.73
CA ALA A 194 -11.75 2.73 -1.47
C ALA A 194 -11.43 2.60 -2.96
N LEU A 195 -11.27 3.74 -3.66
CA LEU A 195 -11.02 3.75 -5.10
C LEU A 195 -9.63 3.20 -5.45
N ALA A 196 -8.61 3.57 -4.67
CA ALA A 196 -7.24 3.10 -4.90
C ALA A 196 -7.15 1.57 -4.80
N TRP A 197 -7.79 0.93 -3.81
CA TRP A 197 -7.79 -0.53 -3.68
C TRP A 197 -8.62 -1.23 -4.75
N ILE A 198 -9.70 -0.63 -5.25
CA ILE A 198 -10.42 -1.16 -6.42
C ILE A 198 -9.49 -1.22 -7.62
N ILE A 199 -8.80 -0.11 -7.92
CA ILE A 199 -7.86 -0.03 -9.04
C ILE A 199 -6.68 -0.99 -8.84
N TYR A 200 -6.10 -1.01 -7.64
CA TYR A 200 -4.93 -1.83 -7.34
C TYR A 200 -5.22 -3.33 -7.47
N TYR A 201 -6.36 -3.82 -6.96
CA TYR A 201 -6.73 -5.22 -7.10
C TYR A 201 -7.13 -5.59 -8.53
N TYR A 202 -7.68 -4.62 -9.29
CA TYR A 202 -7.87 -4.79 -10.72
C TYR A 202 -6.53 -5.02 -11.43
N LEU A 203 -5.52 -4.22 -11.11
CA LEU A 203 -4.16 -4.38 -11.67
C LEU A 203 -3.53 -5.73 -11.28
N ILE A 204 -3.67 -6.17 -10.02
CA ILE A 204 -3.19 -7.50 -9.60
C ILE A 204 -3.86 -8.61 -10.40
N ARG A 205 -5.15 -8.48 -10.69
CA ARG A 205 -5.91 -9.47 -11.46
C ARG A 205 -5.49 -9.53 -12.93
N GLU A 206 -5.28 -8.38 -13.56
CA GLU A 206 -5.02 -8.30 -15.01
C GLU A 206 -3.52 -8.47 -15.36
N TRP A 207 -2.64 -8.01 -14.48
CA TRP A 207 -1.20 -8.06 -14.75
C TRP A 207 -0.53 -9.22 -14.00
N ASP A 208 -0.10 -8.99 -12.83
CA ASP A 208 0.37 -9.89 -11.77
C ASP A 208 0.75 -9.05 -10.54
N ALA A 209 0.99 -9.70 -9.40
CA ALA A 209 1.31 -9.01 -8.15
C ALA A 209 2.62 -8.20 -8.24
N VAL A 210 3.63 -8.69 -8.96
CA VAL A 210 4.92 -8.01 -9.11
C VAL A 210 4.76 -6.73 -9.93
N ARG A 211 4.12 -6.80 -11.09
CA ARG A 211 3.85 -5.62 -11.92
C ARG A 211 2.93 -4.63 -11.21
N ALA A 212 1.86 -5.10 -10.58
CA ALA A 212 0.95 -4.23 -9.83
C ALA A 212 1.66 -3.52 -8.67
N SER A 213 2.57 -4.18 -7.96
CA SER A 213 3.30 -3.57 -6.84
C SER A 213 4.21 -2.40 -7.26
N THR A 214 4.58 -2.28 -8.53
CA THR A 214 5.36 -1.14 -9.05
C THR A 214 4.61 0.20 -8.97
N VAL A 215 3.32 0.19 -8.70
CA VAL A 215 2.56 1.41 -8.33
C VAL A 215 3.22 2.14 -7.15
N MET A 216 3.88 1.42 -6.24
CA MET A 216 4.63 2.03 -5.14
C MET A 216 5.79 2.93 -5.61
N TYR A 217 6.30 2.71 -6.81
CA TYR A 217 7.30 3.57 -7.44
C TYR A 217 6.72 4.88 -8.00
N ILE A 218 5.43 4.89 -8.32
CA ILE A 218 4.73 6.07 -8.82
C ILE A 218 4.39 7.03 -7.66
N VAL A 219 4.23 6.51 -6.44
CA VAL A 219 3.85 7.31 -5.27
C VAL A 219 4.80 8.50 -5.02
N PRO A 220 6.15 8.35 -5.00
CA PRO A 220 7.05 9.48 -4.86
C PRO A 220 6.92 10.52 -5.98
N ILE A 221 6.69 10.07 -7.21
CA ILE A 221 6.51 10.95 -8.37
C ILE A 221 5.27 11.82 -8.18
N MET A 222 4.17 11.20 -7.74
CA MET A 222 2.94 11.94 -7.46
C MET A 222 3.09 12.89 -6.28
N ALA A 223 3.83 12.50 -5.25
CA ALA A 223 4.11 13.37 -4.11
C ALA A 223 4.86 14.64 -4.55
N LEU A 224 5.91 14.51 -5.36
CA LEU A 224 6.65 15.66 -5.91
C LEU A 224 5.78 16.53 -6.84
N LEU A 225 4.92 15.91 -7.64
CA LEU A 225 3.99 16.65 -8.49
C LEU A 225 3.02 17.50 -7.65
N TRP A 226 2.45 16.93 -6.60
CA TRP A 226 1.55 17.67 -5.71
C TRP A 226 2.27 18.75 -4.92
N ASP A 227 3.50 18.50 -4.47
CA ASP A 227 4.33 19.50 -3.81
C ASP A 227 4.59 20.71 -4.71
N PHE A 228 4.89 20.46 -5.98
CA PHE A 228 5.04 21.53 -6.98
C PHE A 228 3.72 22.28 -7.23
N VAL A 229 2.59 21.57 -7.42
CA VAL A 229 1.31 22.18 -7.79
C VAL A 229 0.70 22.97 -6.65
N PHE A 230 0.72 22.47 -5.42
CA PHE A 230 0.03 23.09 -4.29
C PHE A 230 0.92 24.01 -3.45
N PHE A 231 2.20 23.67 -3.31
CA PHE A 231 3.13 24.44 -2.48
C PHE A 231 4.12 25.27 -3.31
N HIS A 232 4.07 25.15 -4.64
CA HIS A 232 4.97 25.83 -5.58
C HIS A 232 6.46 25.56 -5.33
N ASN A 233 6.78 24.47 -4.66
CA ASN A 233 8.15 24.04 -4.44
C ASN A 233 8.74 23.53 -5.76
N ARG A 234 9.82 24.14 -6.22
CA ARG A 234 10.50 23.70 -7.45
C ARG A 234 11.27 22.42 -7.16
N PRO A 235 11.06 21.35 -7.95
CA PRO A 235 11.79 20.11 -7.74
C PRO A 235 13.30 20.33 -7.93
N GLN A 236 14.08 19.69 -7.07
CA GLN A 236 15.54 19.69 -7.16
C GLN A 236 16.00 18.80 -8.32
N TRP A 237 17.20 19.03 -8.82
CA TRP A 237 17.77 18.20 -9.89
C TRP A 237 17.87 16.71 -9.52
N SER A 238 18.18 16.40 -8.27
CA SER A 238 18.17 15.03 -7.75
C SER A 238 16.78 14.37 -7.88
N GLU A 239 15.73 15.11 -7.57
CA GLU A 239 14.34 14.62 -7.66
C GLU A 239 13.96 14.35 -9.11
N VAL A 240 14.31 15.26 -10.02
CA VAL A 240 14.05 15.08 -11.47
C VAL A 240 14.78 13.84 -12.01
N ILE A 241 16.07 13.67 -11.66
CA ILE A 241 16.87 12.50 -12.06
C ILE A 241 16.24 11.22 -11.48
N GLY A 242 15.84 11.25 -10.20
CA GLY A 242 15.19 10.12 -9.55
C GLY A 242 13.87 9.73 -10.24
N VAL A 243 13.02 10.71 -10.58
CA VAL A 243 11.77 10.48 -11.34
C VAL A 243 12.05 9.79 -12.68
N VAL A 244 13.01 10.31 -13.46
CA VAL A 244 13.37 9.70 -14.76
C VAL A 244 13.87 8.26 -14.54
N THR A 245 14.70 8.04 -13.53
CA THR A 245 15.21 6.70 -13.21
C THR A 245 14.10 5.73 -12.82
N ILE A 246 13.13 6.17 -12.01
CA ILE A 246 11.95 5.38 -11.66
C ILE A 246 11.15 5.00 -12.92
N LEU A 247 10.87 5.97 -13.79
CA LEU A 247 10.10 5.72 -15.01
C LEU A 247 10.80 4.73 -15.93
N LEU A 248 12.12 4.82 -16.07
CA LEU A 248 12.91 3.82 -16.81
C LEU A 248 12.81 2.43 -16.17
N GLY A 249 12.90 2.32 -14.83
CA GLY A 249 12.71 1.07 -14.13
C GLY A 249 11.34 0.45 -14.38
N VAL A 250 10.27 1.24 -14.29
CA VAL A 250 8.90 0.79 -14.57
C VAL A 250 8.74 0.34 -16.01
N LEU A 251 9.29 1.07 -16.98
CA LEU A 251 9.27 0.67 -18.40
C LEU A 251 9.97 -0.68 -18.62
N ILE A 252 11.13 -0.90 -18.03
CA ILE A 252 11.87 -2.18 -18.13
C ILE A 252 11.05 -3.36 -17.58
N ILE A 253 10.25 -3.15 -16.53
CA ILE A 253 9.39 -4.18 -15.94
C ILE A 253 8.23 -4.56 -16.86
N GLN A 254 7.76 -3.62 -17.66
CA GLN A 254 6.60 -3.84 -18.56
C GLN A 254 6.98 -4.63 -19.82
N TRP A 255 8.25 -4.60 -20.20
CA TRP A 255 8.81 -5.40 -21.31
C TRP A 255 9.21 -6.81 -20.82
#